data_f696ff91aab76d7d4099570a69cf5f02
#
_entry.id   f696ff91aab76d7d4099570a69cf5f02
#
_cell.length_a   1.000
_cell.length_b   1.000
_cell.length_c   1.000
_cell.angle_alpha   90.00
_cell.angle_beta   90.00
_cell.angle_gamma   90.00
#
_symmetry.space_group_name_H-M   'P 1'
#
loop_
_entity.id
_entity.type
_entity.pdbx_description
1 polymer ?
#
loop_
_entity_poly.entity_id
_entity_poly.type
_entity_poly.pdbx_seq_one_letter_code
_entity_poly.pdbx_strand_id
1 'polypeptide(L)'
;IDSTGSADVAIAAGAEYDYTGKKTLAVQGAGTGKWAPGDHYNNNDWLFVDDTDILDISRAFVQAKTKLKGQFDMVKMPQTRERRRIVGDYTISVYDVINHRRYPDTISYHRSSFDTHGMIIDPLFILNPPEKRHMIYDADVPLRCLLPKGFEGIIVTGLGASAHRDAMPVIRMQPCLQNQGYAVGYLSALCIKEGKNPRNADIKKIQQHLVKIGNLPERVLTDKEFKGFSNSEMKKALAQVTDNYKGLEVLLTDPKRCAELVSGKIKKATGQDKVILASIL
;
A
#
# COMPACT_ATOMS: atom_id res chain seq x y z
N ILE A 1 -15.72 -11.83 6.95
CA ILE A 1 -14.87 -10.62 6.79
C ILE A 1 -13.76 -10.73 7.81
N ASP A 2 -12.51 -10.66 7.34
CA ASP A 2 -11.32 -10.58 8.19
C ASP A 2 -10.88 -9.12 8.30
N SER A 3 -10.98 -8.56 9.49
CA SER A 3 -10.54 -7.20 9.84
C SER A 3 -9.57 -7.21 11.03
N THR A 4 -8.78 -8.27 11.17
CA THR A 4 -7.81 -8.45 12.26
C THR A 4 -6.59 -7.53 12.14
N GLY A 5 -6.45 -6.79 11.04
CA GLY A 5 -5.33 -5.89 10.79
C GLY A 5 -4.07 -6.57 10.21
N SER A 6 -3.90 -7.87 10.43
CA SER A 6 -2.80 -8.68 9.90
C SER A 6 -3.31 -9.91 9.12
N ALA A 7 -4.55 -9.88 8.65
CA ALA A 7 -5.20 -10.96 7.90
C ALA A 7 -5.14 -12.34 8.62
N ASP A 8 -5.29 -12.34 9.95
CA ASP A 8 -5.05 -13.53 10.77
C ASP A 8 -5.97 -14.70 10.42
N VAL A 9 -7.24 -14.40 10.12
CA VAL A 9 -8.23 -15.43 9.75
C VAL A 9 -7.92 -16.01 8.36
N ALA A 10 -7.64 -15.16 7.39
CA ALA A 10 -7.31 -15.58 6.03
C ALA A 10 -6.05 -16.46 6.01
N ILE A 11 -5.02 -16.05 6.77
CA ILE A 11 -3.74 -16.77 6.85
C ILE A 11 -3.92 -18.08 7.61
N ALA A 12 -4.69 -18.12 8.69
CA ALA A 12 -5.03 -19.36 9.39
C ALA A 12 -5.79 -20.34 8.50
N ALA A 13 -6.57 -19.82 7.54
CA ALA A 13 -7.24 -20.65 6.53
C ALA A 13 -6.28 -21.13 5.41
N GLY A 14 -5.03 -20.66 5.37
CA GLY A 14 -4.02 -21.06 4.40
C GLY A 14 -3.82 -20.09 3.23
N ALA A 15 -4.35 -18.86 3.30
CA ALA A 15 -4.13 -17.85 2.27
C ALA A 15 -2.66 -17.45 2.18
N GLU A 16 -2.17 -17.24 0.96
CA GLU A 16 -0.84 -16.70 0.70
C GLU A 16 -0.75 -15.23 1.18
N TYR A 17 0.40 -14.85 1.71
CA TYR A 17 0.61 -13.50 2.25
C TYR A 17 2.03 -13.00 2.08
N ASP A 18 2.16 -11.69 1.96
CA ASP A 18 3.41 -10.96 2.10
C ASP A 18 3.66 -10.62 3.57
N TYR A 19 4.92 -10.74 3.98
CA TYR A 19 5.34 -10.42 5.33
C TYR A 19 6.33 -9.26 5.35
N THR A 20 6.00 -8.23 6.13
CA THR A 20 6.89 -7.12 6.40
C THR A 20 7.66 -7.39 7.69
N GLY A 21 8.96 -7.62 7.59
CA GLY A 21 9.79 -7.99 8.71
C GLY A 21 11.24 -7.52 8.59
N LYS A 22 12.11 -8.02 9.46
CA LYS A 22 13.52 -7.65 9.52
C LYS A 22 14.26 -7.72 8.19
N LYS A 23 13.98 -8.73 7.37
CA LYS A 23 14.60 -8.89 6.05
C LYS A 23 14.19 -7.84 5.02
N THR A 24 13.05 -7.19 5.24
CA THR A 24 12.52 -6.15 4.36
C THR A 24 12.74 -4.74 4.90
N LEU A 25 13.58 -4.59 5.93
CA LEU A 25 13.92 -3.33 6.59
C LEU A 25 12.68 -2.56 7.10
N ALA A 26 11.65 -3.25 7.47
CA ALA A 26 10.36 -2.65 7.57
C ALA A 26 9.67 -2.90 8.88
N VAL A 27 10.17 -2.33 9.91
CA VAL A 27 9.36 -2.13 11.10
C VAL A 27 8.81 -0.73 11.04
N GLN A 28 7.56 -0.61 10.69
CA GLN A 28 6.87 0.67 10.71
C GLN A 28 6.15 0.83 12.04
N GLY A 29 6.52 1.85 12.80
CA GLY A 29 5.80 2.26 13.98
C GLY A 29 5.89 1.29 15.16
N ALA A 30 7.09 0.85 15.53
CA ALA A 30 7.32 0.27 16.84
C ALA A 30 7.34 1.41 17.87
N GLY A 31 6.28 1.53 18.65
CA GLY A 31 6.15 2.68 19.53
C GLY A 31 6.35 2.35 21.00
N THR A 32 7.40 2.91 21.60
CA THR A 32 7.56 3.07 23.06
C THR A 32 7.73 4.56 23.39
N GLY A 33 6.83 5.39 22.91
CA GLY A 33 6.89 6.81 23.17
C GLY A 33 6.42 7.18 24.58
N LYS A 34 6.96 8.26 25.15
CA LYS A 34 6.48 8.85 26.39
C LYS A 34 5.00 9.20 26.22
N TRP A 35 4.19 8.70 27.15
CA TRP A 35 2.76 8.98 27.15
C TRP A 35 2.44 9.98 28.25
N ALA A 36 1.75 11.06 27.91
CA ALA A 36 1.21 12.01 28.88
C ALA A 36 -0.31 11.94 28.86
N PRO A 37 -0.98 12.25 29.98
CA PRO A 37 -2.43 12.35 30.00
C PRO A 37 -2.93 13.33 28.94
N GLY A 38 -3.83 12.88 28.06
CA GLY A 38 -4.33 13.67 26.93
C GLY A 38 -3.63 13.46 25.59
N ASP A 39 -2.55 12.68 25.53
CA ASP A 39 -1.93 12.31 24.27
C ASP A 39 -2.84 11.36 23.48
N HIS A 40 -3.18 11.76 22.26
CA HIS A 40 -4.02 10.94 21.37
C HIS A 40 -3.20 9.91 20.60
N TYR A 41 -1.93 10.17 20.41
CA TYR A 41 -1.06 9.36 19.56
C TYR A 41 0.39 9.50 20.00
N ASN A 42 1.02 8.39 20.31
CA ASN A 42 2.43 8.35 20.63
C ASN A 42 3.07 7.21 19.84
N ASN A 43 3.92 7.57 18.89
CA ASN A 43 4.58 6.66 17.99
C ASN A 43 6.05 7.04 17.86
N ASN A 44 6.93 6.09 18.05
CA ASN A 44 8.31 6.23 17.61
C ASN A 44 8.59 5.21 16.50
N ASP A 45 9.18 5.68 15.45
CA ASP A 45 9.54 4.86 14.29
C ASP A 45 10.86 4.13 14.55
N TRP A 46 10.82 3.13 15.44
CA TRP A 46 11.95 2.26 15.70
C TRP A 46 12.06 1.22 14.60
N LEU A 47 13.02 1.43 13.70
CA LEU A 47 13.06 0.78 12.40
C LEU A 47 13.63 -0.64 12.38
N PHE A 48 14.17 -1.16 13.48
CA PHE A 48 14.95 -2.39 13.46
C PHE A 48 14.55 -3.42 14.52
N VAL A 49 13.37 -3.30 15.08
CA VAL A 49 12.89 -4.26 16.07
C VAL A 49 12.13 -5.38 15.38
N ASP A 50 12.60 -6.60 15.53
CA ASP A 50 11.82 -7.79 15.18
C ASP A 50 10.88 -8.10 16.36
N ASP A 51 9.61 -7.74 16.22
CA ASP A 51 8.59 -7.95 17.26
C ASP A 51 8.14 -9.42 17.39
N THR A 52 8.71 -10.34 16.61
CA THR A 52 8.61 -11.78 16.80
C THR A 52 9.77 -12.36 17.61
N ASP A 53 10.83 -11.56 17.84
CA ASP A 53 11.99 -11.95 18.62
C ASP A 53 12.00 -11.25 19.99
N ILE A 54 11.75 -12.03 21.05
CA ILE A 54 11.72 -11.51 22.43
C ILE A 54 13.04 -10.85 22.86
N LEU A 55 14.16 -11.29 22.31
CA LEU A 55 15.48 -10.69 22.62
C LEU A 55 15.61 -9.32 21.96
N ASP A 56 15.14 -9.17 20.74
CA ASP A 56 15.16 -7.89 20.03
C ASP A 56 14.20 -6.89 20.68
N ILE A 57 13.02 -7.32 21.07
CA ILE A 57 12.08 -6.53 21.88
C ILE A 57 12.74 -6.09 23.18
N SER A 58 13.38 -7.03 23.91
CA SER A 58 14.05 -6.72 25.18
C SER A 58 15.18 -5.71 25.00
N ARG A 59 15.98 -5.83 23.94
CA ARG A 59 17.01 -4.85 23.58
C ARG A 59 16.45 -3.46 23.30
N ALA A 60 15.33 -3.38 22.59
CA ALA A 60 14.64 -2.12 22.32
C ALA A 60 14.21 -1.44 23.63
N PHE A 61 13.65 -2.19 24.57
CA PHE A 61 13.28 -1.69 25.89
C PHE A 61 14.48 -1.21 26.70
N VAL A 62 15.57 -1.97 26.71
CA VAL A 62 16.81 -1.58 27.41
C VAL A 62 17.39 -0.30 26.81
N GLN A 63 17.41 -0.18 25.47
CA GLN A 63 17.88 1.04 24.81
C GLN A 63 16.99 2.25 25.11
N ALA A 64 15.67 2.08 25.11
CA ALA A 64 14.74 3.15 25.47
C ALA A 64 15.02 3.67 26.90
N LYS A 65 15.20 2.77 27.86
CA LYS A 65 15.50 3.15 29.26
C LYS A 65 16.87 3.80 29.44
N THR A 66 17.86 3.37 28.71
CA THR A 66 19.27 3.80 28.97
C THR A 66 19.66 5.01 28.11
N LYS A 67 19.50 4.91 26.79
CA LYS A 67 19.93 5.96 25.85
C LYS A 67 18.90 7.07 25.64
N LEU A 68 17.61 6.77 25.84
CA LEU A 68 16.50 7.67 25.56
C LEU A 68 15.73 8.00 26.84
N LYS A 69 16.43 7.96 27.97
CA LYS A 69 15.87 8.26 29.29
C LYS A 69 15.13 9.60 29.30
N GLY A 70 13.86 9.57 29.71
CA GLY A 70 12.99 10.74 29.75
C GLY A 70 12.28 11.07 28.44
N GLN A 71 12.63 10.43 27.32
CA GLN A 71 11.92 10.59 26.05
C GLN A 71 10.88 9.49 25.82
N PHE A 72 11.11 8.28 26.39
CA PHE A 72 10.28 7.13 26.20
C PHE A 72 9.86 6.52 27.53
N ASP A 73 8.58 6.22 27.62
CA ASP A 73 7.97 5.44 28.67
C ASP A 73 7.74 4.01 28.16
N MET A 74 7.93 3.03 29.03
CA MET A 74 7.88 1.60 28.69
C MET A 74 6.45 1.01 28.75
N VAL A 75 5.43 1.85 28.71
CA VAL A 75 4.03 1.41 28.93
C VAL A 75 3.45 0.65 27.74
N LYS A 76 3.99 0.83 26.53
CA LYS A 76 3.45 0.18 25.32
C LYS A 76 4.47 -0.80 24.72
N MET A 77 3.97 -1.97 24.38
CA MET A 77 4.72 -2.92 23.55
C MET A 77 5.00 -2.33 22.18
N PRO A 78 6.16 -2.65 21.57
CA PRO A 78 6.40 -2.33 20.17
C PRO A 78 5.23 -2.82 19.30
N GLN A 79 4.72 -1.96 18.46
CA GLN A 79 3.65 -2.28 17.54
C GLN A 79 4.18 -2.23 16.12
N THR A 80 4.11 -3.35 15.41
CA THR A 80 4.40 -3.38 13.98
C THR A 80 3.11 -3.18 13.22
N ARG A 81 3.08 -2.17 12.36
CA ARG A 81 1.99 -1.95 11.41
C ARG A 81 2.23 -2.80 10.16
N GLU A 82 1.14 -3.13 9.46
CA GLU A 82 1.20 -3.71 8.11
C GLU A 82 2.07 -4.97 8.03
N ARG A 83 2.05 -5.77 9.06
CA ARG A 83 2.92 -6.93 9.18
C ARG A 83 2.67 -7.98 8.11
N ARG A 84 1.42 -8.36 7.93
CA ARG A 84 0.98 -9.35 6.94
C ARG A 84 -0.12 -8.76 6.09
N ARG A 85 0.01 -8.93 4.79
CA ARG A 85 -0.96 -8.55 3.79
C ARG A 85 -1.22 -9.77 2.91
N ILE A 86 -2.47 -10.05 2.61
CA ILE A 86 -2.78 -11.16 1.70
C ILE A 86 -2.17 -10.92 0.32
N VAL A 87 -1.86 -11.99 -0.38
CA VAL A 87 -1.73 -11.96 -1.84
C VAL A 87 -3.14 -12.08 -2.41
N GLY A 88 -3.68 -10.95 -2.87
CA GLY A 88 -5.02 -10.86 -3.45
C GLY A 88 -5.04 -11.22 -4.93
N ASP A 89 -6.24 -11.20 -5.51
CA ASP A 89 -6.39 -11.32 -6.97
C ASP A 89 -5.77 -10.12 -7.70
N TYR A 90 -5.54 -9.02 -6.99
CA TYR A 90 -4.77 -7.86 -7.41
C TYR A 90 -4.01 -7.27 -6.22
N THR A 91 -2.82 -6.72 -6.47
CA THR A 91 -2.01 -6.02 -5.45
C THR A 91 -1.81 -4.57 -5.89
N ILE A 92 -2.29 -3.62 -5.09
CA ILE A 92 -2.08 -2.19 -5.36
C ILE A 92 -0.59 -1.86 -5.21
N SER A 93 -0.03 -1.21 -6.21
CA SER A 93 1.35 -0.70 -6.21
C SER A 93 1.41 0.81 -5.95
N VAL A 94 2.60 1.31 -5.65
CA VAL A 94 2.89 2.75 -5.60
C VAL A 94 2.56 3.44 -6.92
N TYR A 95 2.84 2.75 -8.03
CA TYR A 95 2.60 3.26 -9.39
C TYR A 95 1.12 3.43 -9.70
N ASP A 96 0.28 2.54 -9.18
CA ASP A 96 -1.18 2.65 -9.34
C ASP A 96 -1.71 3.93 -8.69
N VAL A 97 -1.21 4.25 -7.50
CA VAL A 97 -1.62 5.44 -6.76
C VAL A 97 -1.12 6.72 -7.45
N ILE A 98 0.17 6.78 -7.79
CA ILE A 98 0.77 7.98 -8.39
C ILE A 98 0.21 8.27 -9.78
N ASN A 99 -0.07 7.22 -10.57
CA ASN A 99 -0.67 7.36 -11.89
C ASN A 99 -2.20 7.43 -11.85
N HIS A 100 -2.82 7.56 -10.66
CA HIS A 100 -4.27 7.69 -10.49
C HIS A 100 -5.05 6.58 -11.20
N ARG A 101 -4.58 5.33 -11.08
CA ARG A 101 -5.22 4.19 -11.73
C ARG A 101 -6.66 4.03 -11.27
N ARG A 102 -7.54 3.71 -12.23
CA ARG A 102 -8.97 3.46 -12.03
C ARG A 102 -9.29 1.99 -12.29
N TYR A 103 -10.32 1.49 -11.61
CA TYR A 103 -10.71 0.09 -11.72
C TYR A 103 -12.22 -0.03 -11.86
N PRO A 104 -12.71 -0.98 -12.69
CA PRO A 104 -14.14 -1.22 -12.87
C PRO A 104 -14.82 -1.78 -11.61
N ASP A 105 -14.03 -2.35 -10.69
CA ASP A 105 -14.46 -2.97 -9.44
C ASP A 105 -14.03 -2.19 -8.20
N THR A 106 -13.84 -0.88 -8.31
CA THR A 106 -13.56 -0.02 -7.14
C THR A 106 -14.64 -0.18 -6.08
N ILE A 107 -14.25 -0.55 -4.85
CA ILE A 107 -15.14 -0.77 -3.71
C ILE A 107 -14.95 0.27 -2.62
N SER A 108 -13.80 0.92 -2.56
CA SER A 108 -13.56 2.03 -1.64
C SER A 108 -12.62 3.07 -2.26
N TYR A 109 -12.77 4.32 -1.80
CA TYR A 109 -11.99 5.46 -2.23
C TYR A 109 -11.25 6.03 -1.03
N HIS A 110 -9.96 6.22 -1.20
CA HIS A 110 -9.04 6.66 -0.17
C HIS A 110 -8.32 7.93 -0.59
N ARG A 111 -7.90 8.71 0.41
CA ARG A 111 -7.14 9.94 0.19
C ARG A 111 -6.11 10.14 1.30
N SER A 112 -4.84 10.11 0.95
CA SER A 112 -3.73 10.34 1.88
C SER A 112 -2.41 10.56 1.14
N SER A 113 -1.37 10.91 1.89
CA SER A 113 0.01 10.83 1.42
C SER A 113 0.58 9.42 1.62
N PHE A 114 1.75 9.17 1.04
CA PHE A 114 2.55 7.99 1.35
C PHE A 114 3.26 8.17 2.70
N ASP A 115 2.49 8.07 3.75
CA ASP A 115 2.95 8.18 5.14
C ASP A 115 3.66 6.89 5.57
N THR A 116 4.86 6.67 5.04
CA THR A 116 5.59 5.39 5.16
C THR A 116 6.28 5.19 6.50
N HIS A 117 6.33 6.19 7.38
CA HIS A 117 6.94 6.09 8.71
C HIS A 117 8.23 5.26 8.75
N GLY A 118 9.27 5.70 8.08
CA GLY A 118 10.55 5.03 8.09
C GLY A 118 11.07 4.62 6.72
N MET A 119 11.61 3.42 6.60
CA MET A 119 12.29 3.00 5.38
C MET A 119 11.32 2.63 4.27
N ILE A 120 11.63 3.09 3.09
CA ILE A 120 10.98 2.79 1.82
C ILE A 120 11.80 1.75 1.06
N ILE A 121 11.14 0.91 0.28
CA ILE A 121 11.80 -0.09 -0.56
C ILE A 121 11.43 0.05 -2.05
N ASP A 122 10.41 0.83 -2.37
CA ASP A 122 10.01 1.02 -3.76
C ASP A 122 11.08 1.82 -4.52
N PRO A 123 11.55 1.33 -5.68
CA PRO A 123 12.57 2.00 -6.48
C PRO A 123 12.23 3.45 -6.83
N LEU A 124 10.97 3.76 -7.07
CA LEU A 124 10.54 5.12 -7.36
C LEU A 124 10.89 6.10 -6.24
N PHE A 125 10.64 5.69 -4.98
CA PHE A 125 10.93 6.54 -3.83
C PHE A 125 12.42 6.59 -3.49
N ILE A 126 13.17 5.52 -3.82
CA ILE A 126 14.63 5.50 -3.63
C ILE A 126 15.31 6.42 -4.63
N LEU A 127 14.87 6.41 -5.89
CA LEU A 127 15.51 7.15 -6.97
C LEU A 127 15.00 8.60 -7.11
N ASN A 128 13.71 8.82 -6.91
CA ASN A 128 13.07 10.12 -7.00
C ASN A 128 12.34 10.45 -5.68
N PRO A 129 13.09 10.94 -4.71
CA PRO A 129 12.60 11.02 -3.34
C PRO A 129 11.70 12.23 -3.09
N PRO A 130 11.62 12.69 -1.93
CA PRO A 130 10.55 12.81 -0.94
C PRO A 130 9.33 13.62 -1.38
N GLU A 131 9.41 14.46 -2.40
CA GLU A 131 8.30 15.35 -2.78
C GLU A 131 7.05 14.59 -3.16
N LYS A 132 7.16 13.56 -4.02
CA LYS A 132 6.00 12.74 -4.41
C LYS A 132 5.42 11.97 -3.23
N ARG A 133 6.24 11.54 -2.28
CA ARG A 133 5.80 10.80 -1.10
C ARG A 133 4.93 11.62 -0.17
N HIS A 134 5.17 12.93 -0.08
CA HIS A 134 4.44 13.83 0.82
C HIS A 134 3.22 14.49 0.17
N MET A 135 3.01 14.32 -1.13
CA MET A 135 1.79 14.77 -1.80
C MET A 135 0.57 13.97 -1.35
N ILE A 136 -0.59 14.61 -1.41
CA ILE A 136 -1.86 13.92 -1.16
C ILE A 136 -2.34 13.28 -2.45
N TYR A 137 -2.62 11.99 -2.38
CA TYR A 137 -3.12 11.19 -3.50
C TYR A 137 -4.51 10.66 -3.22
N ASP A 138 -5.28 10.55 -4.28
CA ASP A 138 -6.51 9.79 -4.32
C ASP A 138 -6.19 8.37 -4.80
N ALA A 139 -6.69 7.37 -4.08
CA ALA A 139 -6.48 5.96 -4.40
C ALA A 139 -7.80 5.20 -4.43
N ASP A 140 -8.07 4.54 -5.53
CA ASP A 140 -9.15 3.58 -5.64
C ASP A 140 -8.70 2.20 -5.17
N VAL A 141 -9.49 1.55 -4.34
CA VAL A 141 -9.23 0.17 -3.90
C VAL A 141 -10.24 -0.74 -4.60
N PRO A 142 -9.78 -1.58 -5.55
CA PRO A 142 -10.65 -2.55 -6.21
C PRO A 142 -10.99 -3.71 -5.26
N LEU A 143 -12.16 -4.32 -5.44
CA LEU A 143 -12.56 -5.49 -4.66
C LEU A 143 -11.52 -6.61 -4.70
N ARG A 144 -10.86 -6.80 -5.83
CA ARG A 144 -9.80 -7.80 -6.05
C ARG A 144 -8.64 -7.71 -5.05
N CYS A 145 -8.38 -6.54 -4.45
CA CYS A 145 -7.36 -6.39 -3.41
C CYS A 145 -7.78 -6.93 -2.05
N LEU A 146 -9.07 -7.12 -1.85
CA LEU A 146 -9.66 -7.59 -0.61
C LEU A 146 -9.96 -9.09 -0.64
N LEU A 147 -9.77 -9.74 -1.79
CA LEU A 147 -10.06 -11.15 -2.01
C LEU A 147 -8.75 -11.96 -2.04
N PRO A 148 -8.51 -12.84 -1.05
CA PRO A 148 -7.33 -13.71 -1.06
C PRO A 148 -7.34 -14.60 -2.30
N LYS A 149 -6.23 -14.67 -3.01
CA LYS A 149 -6.09 -15.45 -4.24
C LYS A 149 -6.34 -16.93 -3.95
N GLY A 150 -7.21 -17.55 -4.73
CA GLY A 150 -7.53 -18.96 -4.62
C GLY A 150 -8.46 -19.33 -3.45
N PHE A 151 -8.95 -18.36 -2.66
CA PHE A 151 -9.90 -18.61 -1.57
C PHE A 151 -11.27 -18.02 -1.86
N GLU A 152 -12.29 -18.72 -1.40
CA GLU A 152 -13.68 -18.28 -1.48
C GLU A 152 -14.25 -17.96 -0.10
N GLY A 153 -15.24 -17.06 -0.05
CA GLY A 153 -15.97 -16.75 1.19
C GLY A 153 -15.20 -15.92 2.22
N ILE A 154 -13.98 -15.48 1.91
CA ILE A 154 -13.18 -14.60 2.77
C ILE A 154 -12.95 -13.26 2.07
N ILE A 155 -13.18 -12.17 2.80
CA ILE A 155 -12.84 -10.81 2.39
C ILE A 155 -11.94 -10.22 3.48
N VAL A 156 -10.78 -9.68 3.10
CA VAL A 156 -9.84 -9.05 4.03
C VAL A 156 -9.89 -7.55 3.88
N THR A 157 -10.01 -6.82 4.99
CA THR A 157 -10.10 -5.36 5.00
C THR A 157 -8.94 -4.72 5.77
N GLY A 158 -8.75 -3.43 5.52
CA GLY A 158 -7.77 -2.64 6.26
C GLY A 158 -6.33 -2.99 5.91
N LEU A 159 -5.48 -3.03 6.92
CA LEU A 159 -4.03 -3.23 6.76
C LEU A 159 -3.65 -4.59 6.18
N GLY A 160 -4.52 -5.59 6.29
CA GLY A 160 -4.32 -6.92 5.73
C GLY A 160 -4.62 -7.03 4.23
N ALA A 161 -5.17 -6.00 3.60
CA ALA A 161 -5.48 -5.98 2.17
C ALA A 161 -4.22 -6.12 1.29
N SER A 162 -4.42 -6.59 0.05
CA SER A 162 -3.33 -6.80 -0.91
C SER A 162 -2.83 -5.48 -1.48
N ALA A 163 -1.72 -5.00 -0.97
CA ALA A 163 -1.03 -3.81 -1.44
C ALA A 163 0.47 -3.92 -1.22
N HIS A 164 1.25 -3.28 -2.11
CA HIS A 164 2.67 -3.08 -1.85
C HIS A 164 2.84 -2.32 -0.53
N ARG A 165 3.86 -2.68 0.24
CA ARG A 165 4.08 -2.12 1.58
C ARG A 165 4.16 -0.58 1.57
N ASP A 166 4.79 0.02 0.55
CA ASP A 166 4.91 1.47 0.44
C ASP A 166 3.64 2.15 -0.12
N ALA A 167 2.71 1.39 -0.71
CA ALA A 167 1.40 1.87 -1.13
C ALA A 167 0.36 1.80 0.01
N MET A 168 0.51 0.85 0.94
CA MET A 168 -0.41 0.64 2.05
C MET A 168 -0.71 1.92 2.86
N PRO A 169 0.25 2.82 3.16
CA PRO A 169 -0.04 4.04 3.89
C PRO A 169 -1.14 4.92 3.30
N VAL A 170 -1.30 4.94 1.97
CA VAL A 170 -2.35 5.75 1.32
C VAL A 170 -3.74 5.17 1.56
N ILE A 171 -3.85 3.85 1.72
CA ILE A 171 -5.14 3.15 1.82
C ILE A 171 -5.48 2.65 3.24
N ARG A 172 -4.72 3.05 4.26
CA ARG A 172 -4.91 2.60 5.66
C ARG A 172 -5.52 3.63 6.60
N MET A 173 -5.87 4.82 6.12
CA MET A 173 -6.39 5.90 6.98
C MET A 173 -7.78 5.54 7.53
N GLN A 174 -7.96 5.76 8.84
CA GLN A 174 -9.17 5.34 9.57
C GLN A 174 -10.49 5.76 8.93
N PRO A 175 -10.70 7.03 8.51
CA PRO A 175 -11.95 7.42 7.88
C PRO A 175 -12.26 6.63 6.60
N CYS A 176 -11.22 6.36 5.80
CA CYS A 176 -11.35 5.59 4.58
C CYS A 176 -11.64 4.12 4.86
N LEU A 177 -11.02 3.55 5.91
CA LEU A 177 -11.28 2.17 6.34
C LEU A 177 -12.69 1.99 6.90
N GLN A 178 -13.27 3.00 7.54
CA GLN A 178 -14.68 2.97 7.95
C GLN A 178 -15.60 2.86 6.72
N ASN A 179 -15.35 3.66 5.68
CA ASN A 179 -16.08 3.59 4.43
C ASN A 179 -15.89 2.23 3.72
N GLN A 180 -14.67 1.69 3.71
CA GLN A 180 -14.37 0.36 3.19
C GLN A 180 -15.12 -0.72 3.97
N GLY A 181 -15.14 -0.64 5.30
CA GLY A 181 -15.86 -1.58 6.16
C GLY A 181 -17.36 -1.59 5.88
N TYR A 182 -17.98 -0.41 5.69
CA TYR A 182 -19.37 -0.32 5.27
C TYR A 182 -19.60 -0.99 3.91
N ALA A 183 -18.77 -0.67 2.91
CA ALA A 183 -18.88 -1.21 1.57
C ALA A 183 -18.78 -2.74 1.53
N VAL A 184 -17.81 -3.30 2.27
CA VAL A 184 -17.61 -4.75 2.39
C VAL A 184 -18.75 -5.42 3.15
N GLY A 185 -19.25 -4.78 4.21
CA GLY A 185 -20.42 -5.26 4.94
C GLY A 185 -21.66 -5.36 4.08
N TYR A 186 -21.94 -4.30 3.29
CA TYR A 186 -23.05 -4.25 2.34
C TYR A 186 -22.91 -5.32 1.25
N LEU A 187 -21.71 -5.44 0.65
CA LEU A 187 -21.38 -6.47 -0.34
C LEU A 187 -21.65 -7.88 0.24
N SER A 188 -21.13 -8.15 1.43
CA SER A 188 -21.28 -9.47 2.06
C SER A 188 -22.75 -9.82 2.33
N ALA A 189 -23.52 -8.87 2.84
CA ALA A 189 -24.96 -9.05 3.09
C ALA A 189 -25.74 -9.34 1.78
N LEU A 190 -25.40 -8.62 0.72
CA LEU A 190 -25.99 -8.84 -0.60
C LEU A 190 -25.62 -10.21 -1.17
N CYS A 191 -24.35 -10.61 -1.07
CA CYS A 191 -23.89 -11.92 -1.52
C CYS A 191 -24.61 -13.07 -0.79
N ILE A 192 -24.75 -12.97 0.54
CA ILE A 192 -25.49 -13.97 1.34
C ILE A 192 -26.95 -14.05 0.87
N LYS A 193 -27.60 -12.89 0.70
CA LYS A 193 -29.01 -12.83 0.26
C LYS A 193 -29.21 -13.43 -1.15
N GLU A 194 -28.23 -13.27 -2.03
CA GLU A 194 -28.28 -13.74 -3.41
C GLU A 194 -27.66 -15.15 -3.60
N GLY A 195 -27.11 -15.76 -2.54
CA GLY A 195 -26.42 -17.06 -2.61
C GLY A 195 -25.15 -17.01 -3.48
N LYS A 196 -24.47 -15.88 -3.53
CA LYS A 196 -23.29 -15.64 -4.37
C LYS A 196 -22.01 -15.58 -3.56
N ASN A 197 -20.90 -16.00 -4.19
CA ASN A 197 -19.56 -15.72 -3.70
C ASN A 197 -19.22 -14.23 -3.92
N PRO A 198 -18.46 -13.58 -3.05
CA PRO A 198 -17.99 -12.19 -3.24
C PRO A 198 -17.31 -11.93 -4.61
N ARG A 199 -16.58 -12.90 -5.17
CA ARG A 199 -15.98 -12.79 -6.51
C ARG A 199 -17.01 -12.64 -7.62
N ASN A 200 -18.22 -13.16 -7.42
CA ASN A 200 -19.32 -13.17 -8.38
C ASN A 200 -20.38 -12.12 -8.04
N ALA A 201 -20.06 -11.18 -7.16
CA ALA A 201 -20.94 -10.09 -6.79
C ALA A 201 -21.24 -9.18 -7.99
N ASP A 202 -22.46 -8.67 -8.07
CA ASP A 202 -22.80 -7.60 -9.00
C ASP A 202 -22.20 -6.28 -8.51
N ILE A 203 -20.95 -6.05 -8.90
CA ILE A 203 -20.18 -4.89 -8.45
C ILE A 203 -20.85 -3.57 -8.84
N LYS A 204 -21.52 -3.51 -10.00
CA LYS A 204 -22.19 -2.29 -10.46
C LYS A 204 -23.39 -1.94 -9.58
N LYS A 205 -24.17 -2.93 -9.17
CA LYS A 205 -25.27 -2.76 -8.22
C LYS A 205 -24.77 -2.23 -6.87
N ILE A 206 -23.63 -2.75 -6.41
CA ILE A 206 -22.99 -2.31 -5.17
C ILE A 206 -22.49 -0.87 -5.32
N GLN A 207 -21.75 -0.57 -6.38
CA GLN A 207 -21.25 0.77 -6.69
C GLN A 207 -22.38 1.81 -6.76
N GLN A 208 -23.51 1.48 -7.40
CA GLN A 208 -24.68 2.37 -7.47
C GLN A 208 -25.20 2.74 -6.07
N HIS A 209 -25.28 1.75 -5.17
CA HIS A 209 -25.66 2.02 -3.79
C HIS A 209 -24.65 2.91 -3.08
N LEU A 210 -23.34 2.60 -3.19
CA LEU A 210 -22.27 3.34 -2.54
C LEU A 210 -22.16 4.79 -3.05
N VAL A 211 -22.39 5.01 -4.33
CA VAL A 211 -22.47 6.36 -4.93
C VAL A 211 -23.68 7.11 -4.40
N LYS A 212 -24.85 6.46 -4.35
CA LYS A 212 -26.08 7.08 -3.85
C LYS A 212 -25.98 7.60 -2.43
N ILE A 213 -25.21 6.92 -1.58
CA ILE A 213 -25.00 7.33 -0.17
C ILE A 213 -23.75 8.20 0.02
N GLY A 214 -23.03 8.56 -1.06
CA GLY A 214 -21.81 9.39 -0.99
C GLY A 214 -20.56 8.67 -0.51
N ASN A 215 -20.54 7.35 -0.48
CA ASN A 215 -19.36 6.55 -0.10
C ASN A 215 -18.34 6.43 -1.23
N LEU A 216 -18.81 6.45 -2.49
CA LEU A 216 -17.96 6.44 -3.69
C LEU A 216 -18.27 7.63 -4.62
N PRO A 217 -17.29 8.12 -5.37
CA PRO A 217 -17.53 9.13 -6.41
C PRO A 217 -18.28 8.51 -7.60
N GLU A 218 -19.12 9.30 -8.28
CA GLU A 218 -19.99 8.86 -9.39
C GLU A 218 -19.23 8.21 -10.55
N ARG A 219 -17.99 8.67 -10.82
CA ARG A 219 -17.15 8.16 -11.90
C ARG A 219 -16.94 6.65 -11.87
N VAL A 220 -16.97 6.00 -10.69
CA VAL A 220 -16.71 4.54 -10.56
C VAL A 220 -17.72 3.71 -11.38
N LEU A 221 -18.88 4.25 -11.66
CA LEU A 221 -19.90 3.59 -12.47
C LEU A 221 -19.46 3.38 -13.94
N THR A 222 -18.55 4.23 -14.42
CA THR A 222 -18.04 4.24 -15.79
C THR A 222 -16.55 3.94 -15.92
N ASP A 223 -15.82 3.87 -14.81
CA ASP A 223 -14.39 3.57 -14.79
C ASP A 223 -14.12 2.21 -15.45
N LYS A 224 -13.02 2.15 -16.21
CA LYS A 224 -12.59 0.98 -16.97
C LYS A 224 -11.25 0.48 -16.48
N GLU A 225 -10.95 -0.79 -16.80
CA GLU A 225 -9.65 -1.39 -16.51
C GLU A 225 -8.53 -0.66 -17.26
N PHE A 226 -7.45 -0.36 -16.54
CA PHE A 226 -6.24 0.19 -17.12
C PHE A 226 -5.51 -0.87 -17.93
N LYS A 227 -5.22 -0.59 -19.18
CA LYS A 227 -4.56 -1.53 -20.12
C LYS A 227 -3.05 -1.36 -20.21
N GLY A 228 -2.44 -0.58 -19.31
CA GLY A 228 -1.03 -0.20 -19.39
C GLY A 228 -0.80 1.05 -20.24
N PHE A 229 0.37 1.65 -20.11
CA PHE A 229 0.77 2.79 -20.90
C PHE A 229 1.15 2.38 -22.33
N SER A 230 0.75 3.19 -23.30
CA SER A 230 1.09 3.01 -24.71
C SER A 230 2.60 3.15 -24.97
N ASN A 231 3.04 2.71 -26.15
CA ASN A 231 4.45 2.90 -26.56
C ASN A 231 4.82 4.40 -26.64
N SER A 232 3.90 5.25 -27.01
CA SER A 232 4.11 6.71 -27.07
C SER A 232 4.33 7.30 -25.70
N GLU A 233 3.50 6.94 -24.71
CA GLU A 233 3.61 7.41 -23.32
C GLU A 233 4.90 6.95 -22.67
N MET A 234 5.28 5.66 -22.84
CA MET A 234 6.53 5.13 -22.33
C MET A 234 7.76 5.81 -22.96
N LYS A 235 7.75 6.09 -24.27
CA LYS A 235 8.82 6.83 -24.93
C LYS A 235 8.90 8.27 -24.47
N LYS A 236 7.75 8.93 -24.25
CA LYS A 236 7.70 10.29 -23.68
C LYS A 236 8.28 10.32 -22.28
N ALA A 237 7.91 9.36 -21.43
CA ALA A 237 8.47 9.22 -20.07
C ALA A 237 9.99 8.98 -20.13
N LEU A 238 10.47 8.08 -21.01
CA LEU A 238 11.89 7.85 -21.21
C LEU A 238 12.65 9.10 -21.69
N ALA A 239 12.04 9.93 -22.54
CA ALA A 239 12.67 11.16 -22.99
C ALA A 239 12.94 12.15 -21.84
N GLN A 240 12.09 12.16 -20.83
CA GLN A 240 12.11 13.08 -19.69
C GLN A 240 12.86 12.52 -18.47
N VAL A 241 13.14 11.22 -18.40
CA VAL A 241 13.61 10.56 -17.17
C VAL A 241 14.99 11.07 -16.69
N THR A 242 15.82 11.58 -17.59
CA THR A 242 17.10 12.20 -17.23
C THR A 242 16.95 13.61 -16.63
N ASP A 243 15.77 14.19 -16.71
CA ASP A 243 15.40 15.41 -15.97
C ASP A 243 14.82 15.02 -14.61
N ASN A 244 15.70 14.79 -13.64
CA ASN A 244 15.35 14.43 -12.25
C ASN A 244 14.30 13.32 -12.14
N TYR A 245 14.48 12.21 -12.87
CA TYR A 245 13.60 11.03 -12.90
C TYR A 245 12.14 11.31 -13.28
N LYS A 246 11.85 12.39 -13.99
CA LYS A 246 10.51 12.73 -14.43
C LYS A 246 9.95 11.64 -15.37
N GLY A 247 8.75 11.14 -15.05
CA GLY A 247 8.14 10.03 -15.79
C GLY A 247 8.58 8.64 -15.35
N LEU A 248 9.44 8.53 -14.32
CA LEU A 248 9.87 7.23 -13.79
C LEU A 248 8.69 6.40 -13.31
N GLU A 249 7.66 7.02 -12.74
CA GLU A 249 6.40 6.39 -12.30
C GLU A 249 5.62 5.70 -13.42
N VAL A 250 5.79 6.18 -14.66
CA VAL A 250 5.21 5.55 -15.86
C VAL A 250 6.08 4.38 -16.31
N LEU A 251 7.41 4.57 -16.34
CA LEU A 251 8.33 3.54 -16.80
C LEU A 251 8.30 2.28 -15.92
N LEU A 252 8.26 2.45 -14.61
CA LEU A 252 8.29 1.35 -13.65
C LEU A 252 6.97 0.56 -13.55
N THR A 253 5.90 0.99 -14.24
CA THR A 253 4.67 0.18 -14.35
C THR A 253 4.86 -1.09 -15.19
N ASP A 254 5.87 -1.12 -16.06
CA ASP A 254 6.28 -2.28 -16.86
C ASP A 254 7.79 -2.44 -16.79
N PRO A 255 8.33 -3.12 -15.77
CA PRO A 255 9.76 -3.23 -15.53
C PRO A 255 10.54 -3.84 -16.70
N LYS A 256 9.96 -4.83 -17.39
CA LYS A 256 10.59 -5.49 -18.53
C LYS A 256 10.80 -4.49 -19.68
N ARG A 257 9.74 -3.82 -20.04
CA ARG A 257 9.75 -2.82 -21.13
C ARG A 257 10.58 -1.59 -20.73
N CYS A 258 10.56 -1.19 -19.46
CA CYS A 258 11.45 -0.15 -18.94
C CYS A 258 12.91 -0.52 -19.16
N ALA A 259 13.32 -1.72 -18.76
CA ALA A 259 14.67 -2.19 -18.90
C ALA A 259 15.11 -2.22 -20.40
N GLU A 260 14.26 -2.67 -21.32
CA GLU A 260 14.54 -2.65 -22.77
C GLU A 260 14.76 -1.22 -23.28
N LEU A 261 13.87 -0.30 -22.94
CA LEU A 261 13.93 1.10 -23.38
C LEU A 261 15.16 1.84 -22.82
N VAL A 262 15.42 1.66 -21.52
CA VAL A 262 16.56 2.29 -20.84
C VAL A 262 17.87 1.71 -21.35
N SER A 263 17.98 0.40 -21.56
CA SER A 263 19.17 -0.25 -22.16
C SER A 263 19.47 0.25 -23.58
N GLY A 264 18.45 0.61 -24.33
CA GLY A 264 18.61 1.24 -25.64
C GLY A 264 19.17 2.67 -25.57
N LYS A 265 18.64 3.47 -24.64
CA LYS A 265 19.00 4.88 -24.46
C LYS A 265 20.40 5.06 -23.83
N ILE A 266 20.76 4.24 -22.85
CA ILE A 266 22.02 4.37 -22.10
C ILE A 266 23.27 4.21 -22.97
N LYS A 267 23.17 3.45 -24.08
CA LYS A 267 24.30 3.25 -25.03
C LYS A 267 24.77 4.56 -25.68
N LYS A 268 23.89 5.54 -25.76
CA LYS A 268 24.16 6.85 -26.37
C LYS A 268 24.32 7.97 -25.35
N ALA A 269 24.05 7.70 -24.08
CA ALA A 269 24.09 8.68 -23.00
C ALA A 269 25.52 8.86 -22.47
N THR A 270 25.82 10.06 -22.00
CA THR A 270 27.09 10.44 -21.37
C THR A 270 26.83 11.23 -20.08
N GLY A 271 27.87 11.39 -19.26
CA GLY A 271 27.78 12.22 -18.04
C GLY A 271 26.66 11.79 -17.10
N GLN A 272 25.97 12.79 -16.55
CA GLN A 272 24.89 12.58 -15.57
C GLN A 272 23.71 11.78 -16.14
N ASP A 273 23.37 11.96 -17.40
CA ASP A 273 22.29 11.19 -18.04
C ASP A 273 22.56 9.69 -18.00
N LYS A 274 23.80 9.29 -18.21
CA LYS A 274 24.20 7.88 -18.13
C LYS A 274 24.08 7.32 -16.73
N VAL A 275 24.42 8.13 -15.71
CA VAL A 275 24.28 7.73 -14.30
C VAL A 275 22.81 7.52 -13.94
N ILE A 276 21.93 8.47 -14.30
CA ILE A 276 20.49 8.34 -14.05
C ILE A 276 19.91 7.11 -14.74
N LEU A 277 20.24 6.89 -16.01
CA LEU A 277 19.74 5.70 -16.73
C LEU A 277 20.29 4.39 -16.15
N ALA A 278 21.52 4.36 -15.67
CA ALA A 278 22.10 3.19 -15.03
C ALA A 278 21.43 2.87 -13.67
N SER A 279 21.01 3.88 -12.93
CA SER A 279 20.34 3.67 -11.65
C SER A 279 18.90 3.12 -11.76
N ILE A 280 18.32 3.17 -12.97
CA ILE A 280 16.98 2.63 -13.26
C ILE A 280 17.04 1.15 -13.65
N LEU A 281 18.19 0.68 -14.16
CA LEU A 281 18.42 -0.71 -14.57
C LEU A 281 18.76 -1.62 -13.39
#